data_ed41e02547df532a057a4e27ed7c46f0
#
_entry.id   ed41e02547df532a057a4e27ed7c46f0
#
_cell.length_a   1.000
_cell.length_b   1.000
_cell.length_c   1.000
_cell.angle_alpha   90.00
_cell.angle_beta   90.00
_cell.angle_gamma   90.00
#
_symmetry.space_group_name_H-M   'P 1'
#
loop_
_entity.id
_entity.type
_entity.pdbx_description
1 polymer ?
#
loop_
_entity_poly.entity_id
_entity_poly.type
_entity_poly.pdbx_seq_one_letter_code
_entity_poly.pdbx_strand_id
1 'polypeptide(L)'
;MTTESDSSVEEDLKELLKRCPPGTYESALLFRKNKDINQVEKIVLGIIDRHLEPEQREILSNSDDTLRMYEDLGMDSLTMLEIVMLVEQTLEVSIDNEELRDLRTIGDVKAYLNAKAKGEDPPKRSKTYRIEEIASLMPHREPFLFLETVSINNDKATASYKISGNEYFLEGHFKENPVFPASIMIEALGQLCVFYLLKGEHASLSEKVDPNTIFFTSCDGVKCRRICKPGDTLQMQIKVNRVRHPLASFQGEITVEGQKTATAEEVKLAFDYYPVIDGEKTVTESKVAPSNGNGIHGVKEELFEEKNTKPRFVNYSEKE
;
A
#
# COMPACT_ATOMS: atom_id res chain seq x y z
N MET A 1 19.12 33.49 -32.16
CA MET A 1 20.41 33.08 -31.65
C MET A 1 20.14 31.80 -30.83
N THR A 2 20.24 30.63 -31.49
CA THR A 2 20.32 29.35 -30.81
C THR A 2 21.69 29.27 -30.17
N THR A 3 21.72 29.18 -28.85
CA THR A 3 22.97 29.15 -28.11
C THR A 3 23.68 27.78 -28.34
N GLU A 4 24.99 27.76 -28.36
CA GLU A 4 25.82 26.54 -28.51
C GLU A 4 25.43 25.40 -27.52
N SER A 5 24.77 25.74 -26.39
CA SER A 5 24.23 24.81 -25.42
C SER A 5 23.03 24.02 -25.93
N ASP A 6 22.15 24.59 -26.76
CA ASP A 6 20.96 23.90 -27.31
C ASP A 6 21.35 22.83 -28.33
N SER A 7 22.39 23.10 -29.14
CA SER A 7 22.90 22.14 -30.14
C SER A 7 23.55 20.92 -29.50
N SER A 8 24.30 21.10 -28.42
CA SER A 8 24.92 20.01 -27.66
C SER A 8 23.88 19.07 -27.02
N VAL A 9 22.85 19.64 -26.39
CA VAL A 9 21.76 18.89 -25.74
C VAL A 9 20.94 18.08 -26.77
N GLU A 10 20.71 18.64 -27.96
CA GLU A 10 20.00 17.93 -29.04
C GLU A 10 20.84 16.75 -29.59
N GLU A 11 22.16 16.91 -29.69
CA GLU A 11 23.09 15.90 -30.16
C GLU A 11 23.19 14.73 -29.14
N ASP A 12 23.33 15.05 -27.86
CA ASP A 12 23.36 14.07 -26.78
C ASP A 12 22.03 13.26 -26.71
N LEU A 13 20.90 13.92 -26.83
CA LEU A 13 19.59 13.27 -26.82
C LEU A 13 19.38 12.36 -28.04
N LYS A 14 19.91 12.78 -29.20
CA LYS A 14 19.84 11.98 -30.44
C LYS A 14 20.69 10.74 -30.34
N GLU A 15 21.89 10.81 -29.78
CA GLU A 15 22.75 9.66 -29.55
C GLU A 15 22.13 8.70 -28.51
N LEU A 16 21.57 9.24 -27.43
CA LEU A 16 20.89 8.49 -26.38
C LEU A 16 19.73 7.64 -26.94
N LEU A 17 18.94 8.19 -27.85
CA LEU A 17 17.71 7.57 -28.37
C LEU A 17 17.88 6.95 -29.77
N LYS A 18 19.08 6.87 -30.30
CA LYS A 18 19.32 6.43 -31.69
C LYS A 18 18.79 5.03 -32.05
N ARG A 19 18.62 4.14 -31.03
CA ARG A 19 18.11 2.78 -31.19
C ARG A 19 16.60 2.67 -30.90
N CYS A 20 15.97 3.75 -30.49
CA CYS A 20 14.54 3.77 -30.26
C CYS A 20 13.75 3.89 -31.59
N PRO A 21 12.47 3.46 -31.63
CA PRO A 21 11.63 3.61 -32.80
C PRO A 21 11.50 5.06 -33.27
N PRO A 22 11.20 5.27 -34.58
CA PRO A 22 10.94 6.62 -35.11
C PRO A 22 9.86 7.37 -34.33
N GLY A 23 10.08 8.66 -34.09
CA GLY A 23 9.19 9.53 -33.31
C GLY A 23 9.49 9.60 -31.83
N THR A 24 10.31 8.70 -31.26
CA THR A 24 10.72 8.75 -29.84
C THR A 24 11.62 9.96 -29.59
N TYR A 25 12.60 10.20 -30.45
CA TYR A 25 13.50 11.36 -30.33
C TYR A 25 12.72 12.69 -30.49
N GLU A 26 11.84 12.80 -31.47
CA GLU A 26 11.03 14.00 -31.70
C GLU A 26 10.13 14.30 -30.49
N SER A 27 9.53 13.27 -29.89
CA SER A 27 8.72 13.40 -28.68
C SER A 27 9.57 13.85 -27.50
N ALA A 28 10.77 13.28 -27.32
CA ALA A 28 11.71 13.68 -26.28
C ALA A 28 12.16 15.13 -26.44
N LEU A 29 12.42 15.56 -27.66
CA LEU A 29 12.81 16.94 -27.95
C LEU A 29 11.67 17.93 -27.63
N LEU A 30 10.43 17.59 -27.99
CA LEU A 30 9.24 18.39 -27.65
C LEU A 30 9.04 18.47 -26.15
N PHE A 31 9.20 17.34 -25.43
CA PHE A 31 9.11 17.32 -23.98
C PHE A 31 10.19 18.20 -23.31
N ARG A 32 11.44 18.08 -23.78
CA ARG A 32 12.54 18.90 -23.27
C ARG A 32 12.29 20.42 -23.46
N LYS A 33 11.80 20.82 -24.64
CA LYS A 33 11.53 22.22 -24.99
C LYS A 33 10.32 22.81 -24.28
N ASN A 34 9.22 22.08 -24.17
CA ASN A 34 7.93 22.62 -23.77
C ASN A 34 7.36 21.99 -22.50
N LYS A 35 8.04 20.95 -21.95
CA LYS A 35 7.53 20.08 -20.86
C LYS A 35 6.13 19.53 -21.17
N ASP A 36 5.90 19.20 -22.47
CA ASP A 36 4.61 18.65 -22.94
C ASP A 36 4.43 17.21 -22.45
N ILE A 37 3.63 17.03 -21.42
CA ILE A 37 3.37 15.75 -20.75
C ILE A 37 2.75 14.73 -21.68
N ASN A 38 2.03 15.16 -22.73
CA ASN A 38 1.43 14.24 -23.70
C ASN A 38 2.50 13.44 -24.51
N GLN A 39 3.76 13.88 -24.47
CA GLN A 39 4.86 13.16 -25.10
C GLN A 39 5.42 12.02 -24.23
N VAL A 40 5.20 12.04 -22.90
CA VAL A 40 5.81 11.09 -21.97
C VAL A 40 5.46 9.64 -22.32
N GLU A 41 4.21 9.36 -22.61
CA GLU A 41 3.78 7.99 -22.99
C GLU A 41 4.54 7.47 -24.21
N LYS A 42 4.65 8.27 -25.28
CA LYS A 42 5.34 7.90 -26.50
C LYS A 42 6.84 7.70 -26.31
N ILE A 43 7.47 8.53 -25.47
CA ILE A 43 8.88 8.40 -25.10
C ILE A 43 9.11 7.08 -24.36
N VAL A 44 8.28 6.81 -23.34
CA VAL A 44 8.42 5.60 -22.52
C VAL A 44 8.22 4.33 -23.33
N LEU A 45 7.16 4.27 -24.13
CA LEU A 45 6.91 3.11 -24.98
C LEU A 45 8.02 2.91 -26.01
N GLY A 46 8.58 3.99 -26.59
CA GLY A 46 9.71 3.90 -27.50
C GLY A 46 11.00 3.43 -26.83
N ILE A 47 11.24 3.82 -25.58
CA ILE A 47 12.39 3.32 -24.80
C ILE A 47 12.21 1.85 -24.44
N ILE A 48 11.01 1.42 -24.05
CA ILE A 48 10.69 0.02 -23.78
C ILE A 48 10.87 -0.83 -25.04
N ASP A 49 10.29 -0.41 -26.17
CA ASP A 49 10.37 -1.09 -27.47
C ASP A 49 11.81 -1.38 -27.88
N ARG A 50 12.75 -0.47 -27.66
CA ARG A 50 14.17 -0.63 -27.95
C ARG A 50 14.78 -1.89 -27.33
N HIS A 51 14.29 -2.34 -26.19
CA HIS A 51 14.83 -3.45 -25.40
C HIS A 51 14.07 -4.77 -25.66
N LEU A 52 13.10 -4.77 -26.58
CA LEU A 52 12.26 -5.91 -26.87
C LEU A 52 12.69 -6.60 -28.18
N GLU A 53 12.55 -7.92 -28.20
CA GLU A 53 12.62 -8.74 -29.42
C GLU A 53 11.38 -8.53 -30.30
N PRO A 54 11.44 -8.84 -31.62
CA PRO A 54 10.34 -8.57 -32.55
C PRO A 54 8.97 -9.12 -32.12
N GLU A 55 8.94 -10.31 -31.50
CA GLU A 55 7.71 -10.96 -31.03
C GLU A 55 7.11 -10.20 -29.83
N GLN A 56 7.96 -9.71 -28.92
CA GLN A 56 7.53 -8.92 -27.77
C GLN A 56 7.04 -7.52 -28.18
N ARG A 57 7.60 -6.93 -29.23
CA ARG A 57 7.12 -5.64 -29.78
C ARG A 57 5.71 -5.75 -30.34
N GLU A 58 5.37 -6.88 -30.96
CA GLU A 58 4.00 -7.13 -31.42
C GLU A 58 3.03 -7.21 -30.22
N ILE A 59 3.43 -7.86 -29.12
CA ILE A 59 2.66 -7.89 -27.87
C ILE A 59 2.48 -6.47 -27.34
N LEU A 60 3.55 -5.68 -27.22
CA LEU A 60 3.49 -4.31 -26.71
C LEU A 60 2.55 -3.44 -27.57
N SER A 61 2.62 -3.54 -28.91
CA SER A 61 1.83 -2.72 -29.81
C SER A 61 0.32 -3.03 -29.80
N ASN A 62 -0.06 -4.26 -29.43
CA ASN A 62 -1.44 -4.73 -29.37
C ASN A 62 -2.02 -4.77 -27.95
N SER A 63 -1.27 -4.30 -26.96
CA SER A 63 -1.64 -4.39 -25.54
C SER A 63 -2.29 -3.13 -25.01
N ASP A 64 -2.90 -3.27 -23.84
CA ASP A 64 -3.38 -2.19 -23.00
C ASP A 64 -2.45 -1.93 -21.81
N ASP A 65 -2.88 -1.03 -20.92
CA ASP A 65 -2.15 -0.65 -19.72
C ASP A 65 -1.95 -1.78 -18.68
N THR A 66 -2.63 -2.92 -18.85
CA THR A 66 -2.53 -4.07 -17.92
C THR A 66 -1.35 -4.99 -18.25
N LEU A 67 -0.65 -4.78 -19.36
CA LEU A 67 0.49 -5.59 -19.79
C LEU A 67 1.61 -5.56 -18.75
N ARG A 68 2.03 -6.73 -18.30
CA ARG A 68 3.04 -6.90 -17.24
C ARG A 68 4.43 -7.02 -17.86
N MET A 69 5.36 -6.19 -17.40
CA MET A 69 6.69 -6.09 -18.00
C MET A 69 7.54 -7.35 -17.77
N TYR A 70 7.47 -7.95 -16.60
CA TYR A 70 8.25 -9.16 -16.29
C TYR A 70 7.62 -10.42 -16.88
N GLU A 71 6.33 -10.64 -16.64
CA GLU A 71 5.66 -11.88 -17.00
C GLU A 71 5.25 -11.96 -18.48
N ASP A 72 4.75 -10.88 -19.05
CA ASP A 72 4.20 -10.88 -20.40
C ASP A 72 5.25 -10.44 -21.46
N LEU A 73 6.16 -9.52 -21.10
CA LEU A 73 7.26 -9.08 -21.97
C LEU A 73 8.59 -9.78 -21.67
N GLY A 74 8.66 -10.63 -20.64
CA GLY A 74 9.87 -11.38 -20.30
C GLY A 74 11.09 -10.53 -19.93
N MET A 75 10.86 -9.29 -19.46
CA MET A 75 11.95 -8.41 -19.03
C MET A 75 12.61 -8.94 -17.77
N ASP A 76 13.92 -8.82 -17.67
CA ASP A 76 14.67 -9.07 -16.45
C ASP A 76 14.98 -7.77 -15.69
N SER A 77 15.56 -7.92 -14.50
CA SER A 77 15.88 -6.78 -13.64
C SER A 77 16.98 -5.88 -14.24
N LEU A 78 17.86 -6.42 -15.08
CA LEU A 78 18.91 -5.64 -15.74
C LEU A 78 18.32 -4.77 -16.83
N THR A 79 17.48 -5.34 -17.68
CA THR A 79 16.74 -4.62 -18.72
C THR A 79 15.87 -3.49 -18.11
N MET A 80 15.21 -3.77 -16.98
CA MET A 80 14.47 -2.73 -16.27
C MET A 80 15.34 -1.58 -15.80
N LEU A 81 16.54 -1.88 -15.27
CA LEU A 81 17.48 -0.84 -14.83
C LEU A 81 17.97 0.01 -16.00
N GLU A 82 18.25 -0.59 -17.16
CA GLU A 82 18.65 0.12 -18.38
C GLU A 82 17.53 1.05 -18.89
N ILE A 83 16.30 0.57 -18.90
CA ILE A 83 15.11 1.38 -19.24
C ILE A 83 14.99 2.59 -18.30
N VAL A 84 15.10 2.36 -16.99
CA VAL A 84 15.01 3.42 -15.99
C VAL A 84 16.06 4.48 -16.20
N MET A 85 17.32 4.10 -16.34
CA MET A 85 18.43 5.04 -16.59
C MET A 85 18.19 5.86 -17.85
N LEU A 86 17.68 5.24 -18.91
CA LEU A 86 17.38 5.91 -20.15
C LEU A 86 16.21 6.90 -20.03
N VAL A 87 15.18 6.53 -19.27
CA VAL A 87 14.02 7.39 -18.95
C VAL A 87 14.46 8.58 -18.10
N GLU A 88 15.25 8.37 -17.03
CA GLU A 88 15.78 9.43 -16.19
C GLU A 88 16.56 10.47 -16.99
N GLN A 89 17.47 10.00 -17.85
CA GLN A 89 18.27 10.86 -18.71
C GLN A 89 17.42 11.58 -19.75
N THR A 90 16.39 10.93 -20.30
CA THR A 90 15.54 11.50 -21.36
C THR A 90 14.58 12.55 -20.81
N LEU A 91 13.93 12.26 -19.68
CA LEU A 91 12.88 13.12 -19.07
C LEU A 91 13.45 14.10 -18.03
N GLU A 92 14.72 13.97 -17.63
CA GLU A 92 15.35 14.75 -16.53
C GLU A 92 14.60 14.58 -15.21
N VAL A 93 14.21 13.35 -14.89
CA VAL A 93 13.58 12.99 -13.63
C VAL A 93 14.48 12.03 -12.85
N SER A 94 14.31 11.96 -11.54
CA SER A 94 14.96 10.96 -10.69
C SER A 94 13.94 9.94 -10.22
N ILE A 95 14.29 8.65 -10.29
CA ILE A 95 13.45 7.53 -9.94
C ILE A 95 14.14 6.72 -8.85
N ASP A 96 13.52 6.64 -7.67
CA ASP A 96 14.09 5.87 -6.57
C ASP A 96 13.90 4.36 -6.77
N ASN A 97 14.91 3.58 -6.39
CA ASN A 97 14.87 2.11 -6.52
C ASN A 97 13.68 1.46 -5.76
N GLU A 98 13.19 2.09 -4.70
CA GLU A 98 12.03 1.62 -3.97
C GLU A 98 10.73 1.80 -4.77
N GLU A 99 10.64 2.91 -5.51
CA GLU A 99 9.49 3.23 -6.37
C GLU A 99 9.38 2.26 -7.55
N LEU A 100 10.53 1.77 -8.07
CA LEU A 100 10.57 0.80 -9.18
C LEU A 100 9.90 -0.53 -8.87
N ARG A 101 9.93 -0.97 -7.62
CA ARG A 101 9.33 -2.25 -7.20
C ARG A 101 7.82 -2.29 -7.39
N ASP A 102 7.19 -1.12 -7.43
CA ASP A 102 5.75 -0.97 -7.59
C ASP A 102 5.31 -0.87 -9.07
N LEU A 103 6.26 -0.68 -10.00
CA LEU A 103 6.00 -0.56 -11.44
C LEU A 103 6.01 -1.95 -12.09
N ARG A 104 4.86 -2.58 -12.22
CA ARG A 104 4.73 -3.93 -12.81
C ARG A 104 4.11 -3.94 -14.20
N THR A 105 3.18 -3.01 -14.47
CA THR A 105 2.48 -2.91 -15.72
C THR A 105 2.90 -1.66 -16.50
N ILE A 106 2.63 -1.64 -17.80
CA ILE A 106 2.81 -0.44 -18.64
C ILE A 106 2.01 0.74 -18.08
N GLY A 107 0.80 0.50 -17.59
CA GLY A 107 -0.05 1.52 -16.98
C GLY A 107 0.58 2.11 -15.70
N ASP A 108 1.20 1.27 -14.84
CA ASP A 108 1.91 1.74 -13.65
C ASP A 108 3.05 2.70 -14.06
N VAL A 109 3.85 2.33 -15.06
CA VAL A 109 4.98 3.14 -15.56
C VAL A 109 4.49 4.47 -16.15
N LYS A 110 3.46 4.45 -16.98
CA LYS A 110 2.86 5.65 -17.56
C LYS A 110 2.34 6.59 -16.46
N ALA A 111 1.56 6.08 -15.52
CA ALA A 111 1.00 6.87 -14.43
C ALA A 111 2.09 7.48 -13.54
N TYR A 112 3.12 6.69 -13.19
CA TYR A 112 4.26 7.13 -12.42
C TYR A 112 5.03 8.27 -13.11
N LEU A 113 5.41 8.09 -14.36
CA LEU A 113 6.22 9.06 -15.10
C LEU A 113 5.43 10.33 -15.43
N ASN A 114 4.13 10.22 -15.68
CA ASN A 114 3.26 11.38 -15.84
C ASN A 114 3.20 12.24 -14.55
N ALA A 115 3.10 11.61 -13.39
CA ALA A 115 3.12 12.32 -12.10
C ALA A 115 4.48 13.00 -11.87
N LYS A 116 5.59 12.26 -12.04
CA LYS A 116 6.95 12.83 -11.92
C LYS A 116 7.18 14.00 -12.89
N ALA A 117 6.75 13.89 -14.14
CA ALA A 117 6.88 14.96 -15.13
C ALA A 117 6.06 16.22 -14.77
N LYS A 118 4.96 16.06 -14.02
CA LYS A 118 4.15 17.16 -13.47
C LYS A 118 4.71 17.72 -12.17
N GLY A 119 5.72 17.08 -11.55
CA GLY A 119 6.18 17.40 -10.21
C GLY A 119 5.18 17.01 -9.12
N GLU A 120 4.29 16.05 -9.40
CA GLU A 120 3.34 15.46 -8.47
C GLU A 120 3.93 14.18 -7.86
N ASP A 121 3.46 13.81 -6.67
CA ASP A 121 3.83 12.51 -6.08
C ASP A 121 3.25 11.37 -6.93
N PRO A 122 4.08 10.39 -7.35
CA PRO A 122 3.61 9.26 -8.13
C PRO A 122 2.56 8.45 -7.37
N PRO A 123 1.59 7.87 -8.08
CA PRO A 123 0.61 6.99 -7.46
C PRO A 123 1.31 5.75 -6.91
N LYS A 124 1.33 5.61 -5.59
CA LYS A 124 1.81 4.38 -4.96
C LYS A 124 0.83 3.25 -5.25
N ARG A 125 1.35 2.08 -5.58
CA ARG A 125 0.51 0.91 -5.84
C ARG A 125 -0.24 0.51 -4.57
N SER A 126 -1.53 0.22 -4.72
CA SER A 126 -2.30 -0.32 -3.61
C SER A 126 -1.79 -1.72 -3.23
N LYS A 127 -1.36 -1.88 -1.98
CA LYS A 127 -1.01 -3.19 -1.43
C LYS A 127 -2.32 -3.89 -1.03
N THR A 128 -2.57 -5.06 -1.62
CA THR A 128 -3.76 -5.86 -1.32
C THR A 128 -3.40 -7.05 -0.45
N TYR A 129 -4.15 -7.24 0.62
CA TYR A 129 -4.01 -8.29 1.62
C TYR A 129 -5.25 -9.19 1.59
N ARG A 130 -5.05 -10.49 1.77
CA ARG A 130 -6.12 -11.50 1.85
C ARG A 130 -6.38 -11.90 3.28
N ILE A 131 -7.47 -12.64 3.49
CA ILE A 131 -7.96 -13.01 4.83
C ILE A 131 -6.88 -13.64 5.73
N GLU A 132 -6.02 -14.49 5.18
CA GLU A 132 -4.97 -15.16 5.95
C GLU A 132 -3.94 -14.15 6.50
N GLU A 133 -3.53 -13.20 5.66
CA GLU A 133 -2.62 -12.12 6.06
C GLU A 133 -3.28 -11.16 7.04
N ILE A 134 -4.55 -10.80 6.77
CA ILE A 134 -5.34 -9.93 7.64
C ILE A 134 -5.46 -10.56 9.03
N ALA A 135 -5.88 -11.82 9.11
CA ALA A 135 -6.05 -12.55 10.37
C ALA A 135 -4.72 -12.71 11.15
N SER A 136 -3.58 -12.80 10.45
CA SER A 136 -2.27 -12.90 11.12
C SER A 136 -1.85 -11.60 11.83
N LEU A 137 -2.36 -10.46 11.38
CA LEU A 137 -1.94 -9.12 11.81
C LEU A 137 -2.92 -8.47 12.79
N MET A 138 -4.23 -8.69 12.56
CA MET A 138 -5.29 -8.09 13.34
C MET A 138 -5.37 -8.70 14.75
N PRO A 139 -5.73 -7.94 15.79
CA PRO A 139 -6.09 -8.51 17.08
C PRO A 139 -7.42 -9.28 17.02
N HIS A 140 -8.28 -8.97 16.06
CA HIS A 140 -9.57 -9.63 15.85
C HIS A 140 -9.42 -11.03 15.27
N ARG A 141 -10.33 -11.94 15.64
CA ARG A 141 -10.39 -13.32 15.14
C ARG A 141 -11.83 -13.69 14.78
N GLU A 142 -11.99 -14.73 13.95
CA GLU A 142 -13.29 -15.36 13.76
C GLU A 142 -13.94 -15.74 15.11
N PRO A 143 -15.25 -15.55 15.28
CA PRO A 143 -16.21 -15.07 14.28
C PRO A 143 -16.40 -13.55 14.28
N PHE A 144 -15.49 -12.74 14.78
CA PHE A 144 -15.57 -11.29 14.90
C PHE A 144 -14.51 -10.57 14.06
N LEU A 145 -14.28 -11.08 12.83
CA LEU A 145 -13.43 -10.45 11.81
C LEU A 145 -14.26 -10.18 10.56
N PHE A 146 -14.41 -8.91 10.18
CA PHE A 146 -15.30 -8.44 9.09
C PHE A 146 -14.52 -7.85 7.91
N LEU A 147 -13.35 -8.43 7.61
CA LEU A 147 -12.49 -8.06 6.51
C LEU A 147 -12.05 -9.33 5.75
N GLU A 148 -12.41 -9.47 4.48
CA GLU A 148 -11.95 -10.58 3.62
C GLU A 148 -10.76 -10.17 2.75
N THR A 149 -10.80 -8.94 2.22
CA THR A 149 -9.71 -8.34 1.46
C THR A 149 -9.51 -6.92 1.94
N VAL A 150 -8.27 -6.46 1.98
CA VAL A 150 -7.94 -5.06 2.27
C VAL A 150 -6.94 -4.58 1.24
N SER A 151 -7.18 -3.40 0.67
CA SER A 151 -6.21 -2.71 -0.19
C SER A 151 -5.89 -1.34 0.41
N ILE A 152 -4.59 -1.04 0.56
CA ILE A 152 -4.12 0.25 1.09
C ILE A 152 -3.45 1.04 -0.04
N ASN A 153 -3.82 2.32 -0.15
CA ASN A 153 -3.22 3.26 -1.07
C ASN A 153 -3.11 4.64 -0.40
N ASN A 154 -1.89 5.05 -0.07
CA ASN A 154 -1.58 6.30 0.64
C ASN A 154 -2.45 6.51 1.90
N ASP A 155 -3.28 7.56 1.91
CA ASP A 155 -4.19 7.95 3.00
C ASP A 155 -5.54 7.23 2.98
N LYS A 156 -5.71 6.20 2.13
CA LYS A 156 -6.95 5.45 1.96
C LYS A 156 -6.74 3.96 2.13
N ALA A 157 -7.75 3.29 2.65
CA ALA A 157 -7.87 1.84 2.55
C ALA A 157 -9.27 1.46 2.14
N THR A 158 -9.36 0.36 1.39
CA THR A 158 -10.63 -0.26 0.99
C THR A 158 -10.64 -1.70 1.45
N ALA A 159 -11.82 -2.24 1.73
CA ALA A 159 -12.01 -3.62 2.11
C ALA A 159 -13.32 -4.18 1.58
N SER A 160 -13.42 -5.50 1.50
CA SER A 160 -14.67 -6.21 1.24
C SER A 160 -15.01 -7.17 2.38
N TYR A 161 -16.31 -7.37 2.60
CA TYR A 161 -16.85 -8.42 3.44
C TYR A 161 -18.19 -8.90 2.87
N LYS A 162 -18.30 -10.22 2.62
CA LYS A 162 -19.54 -10.83 2.16
C LYS A 162 -20.35 -11.34 3.33
N ILE A 163 -21.58 -10.84 3.48
CA ILE A 163 -22.51 -11.34 4.49
C ILE A 163 -22.95 -12.75 4.09
N SER A 164 -22.46 -13.76 4.79
CA SER A 164 -22.67 -15.17 4.45
C SER A 164 -24.07 -15.66 4.83
N GLY A 165 -24.64 -15.08 5.89
CA GLY A 165 -25.86 -15.54 6.53
C GLY A 165 -25.62 -16.50 7.70
N ASN A 166 -24.36 -16.89 7.94
CA ASN A 166 -23.96 -17.77 9.04
C ASN A 166 -23.39 -17.01 10.25
N GLU A 167 -23.39 -15.68 10.20
CA GLU A 167 -22.94 -14.86 11.31
C GLU A 167 -23.86 -15.07 12.52
N TYR A 168 -23.27 -15.44 13.67
CA TYR A 168 -23.99 -15.88 14.89
C TYR A 168 -25.03 -14.87 15.38
N PHE A 169 -24.81 -13.59 15.16
CA PHE A 169 -25.74 -12.53 15.59
C PHE A 169 -27.01 -12.43 14.71
N LEU A 170 -27.01 -13.00 13.51
CA LEU A 170 -28.17 -12.97 12.61
C LEU A 170 -29.34 -13.81 13.12
N GLU A 171 -29.10 -14.83 13.93
CA GLU A 171 -30.17 -15.62 14.57
C GLU A 171 -31.11 -14.76 15.43
N GLY A 172 -30.54 -13.70 16.06
CA GLY A 172 -31.30 -12.76 16.89
C GLY A 172 -31.63 -11.44 16.21
N HIS A 173 -30.97 -11.11 15.09
CA HIS A 173 -31.13 -9.78 14.45
C HIS A 173 -31.56 -9.89 12.97
N PHE A 174 -32.76 -10.27 12.59
CA PHE A 174 -33.90 -10.73 13.37
C PHE A 174 -34.33 -12.13 12.91
N LYS A 175 -34.95 -12.94 13.77
CA LYS A 175 -35.22 -14.37 13.58
C LYS A 175 -35.75 -14.78 12.20
N GLU A 176 -36.76 -14.06 11.66
CA GLU A 176 -37.41 -14.38 10.36
C GLU A 176 -36.99 -13.41 9.24
N ASN A 177 -36.21 -12.39 9.56
CA ASN A 177 -35.72 -11.38 8.62
C ASN A 177 -34.30 -10.96 9.02
N PRO A 178 -33.29 -11.79 8.74
CA PRO A 178 -31.92 -11.50 9.14
C PRO A 178 -31.43 -10.21 8.49
N VAL A 179 -30.98 -9.28 9.32
CA VAL A 179 -30.43 -7.99 8.94
C VAL A 179 -29.07 -7.83 9.57
N PHE A 180 -28.09 -7.47 8.78
CA PHE A 180 -26.74 -7.19 9.30
C PHE A 180 -26.78 -5.91 10.16
N PRO A 181 -26.39 -5.99 11.44
CA PRO A 181 -26.54 -4.88 12.37
C PRO A 181 -25.72 -3.65 11.94
N ALA A 182 -26.33 -2.46 12.06
CA ALA A 182 -25.64 -1.20 11.79
C ALA A 182 -24.40 -1.00 12.70
N SER A 183 -24.47 -1.47 13.94
CA SER A 183 -23.32 -1.47 14.88
C SER A 183 -22.16 -2.29 14.37
N ILE A 184 -22.40 -3.43 13.75
CA ILE A 184 -21.35 -4.27 13.15
C ILE A 184 -20.81 -3.64 11.86
N MET A 185 -21.60 -2.89 11.11
CA MET A 185 -21.07 -2.10 9.98
C MET A 185 -20.05 -1.04 10.45
N ILE A 186 -20.30 -0.40 11.58
CA ILE A 186 -19.36 0.56 12.17
C ILE A 186 -18.13 -0.16 12.72
N GLU A 187 -18.31 -1.31 13.33
CA GLU A 187 -17.20 -2.18 13.76
C GLU A 187 -16.30 -2.56 12.58
N ALA A 188 -16.88 -2.99 11.45
CA ALA A 188 -16.13 -3.34 10.25
C ALA A 188 -15.30 -2.15 9.71
N LEU A 189 -15.84 -0.93 9.73
CA LEU A 189 -15.07 0.29 9.44
C LEU A 189 -13.95 0.52 10.45
N GLY A 190 -14.22 0.30 11.73
CA GLY A 190 -13.21 0.37 12.81
C GLY A 190 -12.07 -0.61 12.57
N GLN A 191 -12.38 -1.85 12.20
CA GLN A 191 -11.40 -2.88 11.86
C GLN A 191 -10.54 -2.48 10.66
N LEU A 192 -11.11 -1.85 9.64
CA LEU A 192 -10.36 -1.32 8.51
C LEU A 192 -9.41 -0.18 8.94
N CYS A 193 -9.84 0.68 9.87
CA CYS A 193 -8.97 1.71 10.46
C CYS A 193 -7.82 1.09 11.28
N VAL A 194 -8.10 0.03 12.07
CA VAL A 194 -7.07 -0.74 12.79
C VAL A 194 -6.05 -1.32 11.81
N PHE A 195 -6.52 -1.99 10.75
CA PHE A 195 -5.64 -2.58 9.75
C PHE A 195 -4.76 -1.52 9.07
N TYR A 196 -5.33 -0.33 8.79
CA TYR A 196 -4.56 0.79 8.25
C TYR A 196 -3.45 1.23 9.21
N LEU A 197 -3.70 1.35 10.52
CA LEU A 197 -2.67 1.71 11.50
C LEU A 197 -1.54 0.66 11.56
N LEU A 198 -1.85 -0.61 11.33
CA LEU A 198 -0.88 -1.71 11.38
C LEU A 198 -0.03 -1.82 10.10
N LYS A 199 -0.55 -1.39 8.94
CA LYS A 199 0.07 -1.63 7.63
C LYS A 199 0.18 -0.41 6.72
N GLY A 200 -0.49 0.70 7.06
CA GLY A 200 -0.40 1.93 6.30
C GLY A 200 0.98 2.58 6.42
N GLU A 201 1.43 3.17 5.33
CA GLU A 201 2.70 3.92 5.26
C GLU A 201 2.43 5.42 5.41
N HIS A 202 1.81 5.82 6.52
CA HIS A 202 1.56 7.24 6.78
C HIS A 202 2.77 7.91 7.41
N ALA A 203 3.17 9.08 6.90
CA ALA A 203 4.38 9.80 7.35
C ALA A 203 4.40 10.13 8.85
N SER A 204 3.23 10.18 9.51
CA SER A 204 3.13 10.42 10.96
C SER A 204 3.18 9.14 11.80
N LEU A 205 3.29 7.96 11.19
CA LEU A 205 3.55 6.70 11.90
C LEU A 205 5.07 6.51 11.94
N SER A 206 5.68 6.94 13.06
CA SER A 206 7.15 6.92 13.22
C SER A 206 7.71 5.55 13.54
N GLU A 207 6.88 4.67 14.09
CA GLU A 207 7.28 3.35 14.57
C GLU A 207 6.16 2.32 14.30
N LYS A 208 6.45 1.05 14.58
CA LYS A 208 5.48 -0.03 14.44
C LYS A 208 4.43 0.03 15.55
N VAL A 209 3.16 0.14 15.16
CA VAL A 209 2.02 0.17 16.09
C VAL A 209 1.83 -1.21 16.74
N ASP A 210 1.63 -1.23 18.07
CA ASP A 210 1.28 -2.43 18.81
C ASP A 210 -0.24 -2.72 18.66
N PRO A 211 -0.64 -3.84 18.03
CA PRO A 211 -2.05 -4.16 17.82
C PRO A 211 -2.85 -4.29 19.14
N ASN A 212 -2.19 -4.57 20.26
CA ASN A 212 -2.85 -4.74 21.55
C ASN A 212 -3.19 -3.40 22.24
N THR A 213 -2.71 -2.29 21.70
CA THR A 213 -2.92 -0.95 22.25
C THR A 213 -3.93 -0.13 21.44
N ILE A 214 -4.51 -0.70 20.37
CA ILE A 214 -5.46 0.02 19.53
C ILE A 214 -6.86 -0.11 20.11
N PHE A 215 -7.47 1.03 20.46
CA PHE A 215 -8.81 1.10 21.04
C PHE A 215 -9.69 2.07 20.28
N PHE A 216 -10.94 1.68 20.06
CA PHE A 216 -11.98 2.55 19.54
C PHE A 216 -12.36 3.59 20.62
N THR A 217 -12.33 4.88 20.29
CA THR A 217 -12.61 5.97 21.24
C THR A 217 -13.93 6.68 20.94
N SER A 218 -14.22 6.98 19.69
CA SER A 218 -15.49 7.59 19.29
C SER A 218 -15.80 7.38 17.82
N CYS A 219 -17.09 7.53 17.48
CA CYS A 219 -17.56 7.59 16.11
C CYS A 219 -18.63 8.65 15.99
N ASP A 220 -18.40 9.64 15.14
CA ASP A 220 -19.27 10.78 14.96
C ASP A 220 -19.90 10.78 13.56
N GLY A 221 -21.08 11.40 13.43
CA GLY A 221 -21.77 11.58 12.14
C GLY A 221 -22.17 10.28 11.44
N VAL A 222 -22.50 9.24 12.21
CA VAL A 222 -22.94 7.93 11.68
C VAL A 222 -24.30 8.05 11.03
N LYS A 223 -24.41 7.58 9.78
CA LYS A 223 -25.67 7.51 9.03
C LYS A 223 -25.77 6.15 8.33
N CYS A 224 -26.77 5.36 8.67
CA CYS A 224 -27.12 4.10 7.99
C CYS A 224 -28.36 4.32 7.13
N ARG A 225 -28.25 4.10 5.83
CA ARG A 225 -29.28 4.45 4.83
C ARG A 225 -29.92 3.24 4.17
N ARG A 226 -29.29 2.09 4.24
CA ARG A 226 -29.75 0.85 3.62
C ARG A 226 -29.61 -0.30 4.62
N ILE A 227 -30.60 -1.19 4.60
CA ILE A 227 -30.55 -2.48 5.29
C ILE A 227 -29.67 -3.42 4.47
N CYS A 228 -28.73 -4.10 5.13
CA CYS A 228 -27.89 -5.14 4.53
C CYS A 228 -28.37 -6.53 4.99
N LYS A 229 -28.35 -7.50 4.10
CA LYS A 229 -28.85 -8.86 4.32
C LYS A 229 -27.84 -9.90 3.88
N PRO A 230 -28.01 -11.17 4.27
CA PRO A 230 -27.26 -12.29 3.70
C PRO A 230 -27.21 -12.24 2.18
N GLY A 231 -26.01 -12.40 1.61
CA GLY A 231 -25.73 -12.30 0.18
C GLY A 231 -25.22 -10.93 -0.27
N ASP A 232 -25.47 -9.85 0.48
CA ASP A 232 -24.86 -8.54 0.21
C ASP A 232 -23.33 -8.58 0.45
N THR A 233 -22.58 -7.83 -0.36
CA THR A 233 -21.16 -7.60 -0.12
C THR A 233 -20.95 -6.15 0.28
N LEU A 234 -20.45 -5.96 1.49
CA LEU A 234 -20.04 -4.65 1.99
C LEU A 234 -18.72 -4.26 1.31
N GLN A 235 -18.72 -3.14 0.57
CA GLN A 235 -17.52 -2.50 0.07
C GLN A 235 -17.23 -1.31 0.99
N MET A 236 -16.16 -1.41 1.75
CA MET A 236 -15.76 -0.43 2.76
C MET A 236 -14.64 0.45 2.22
N GLN A 237 -14.66 1.71 2.57
CA GLN A 237 -13.57 2.64 2.31
C GLN A 237 -13.36 3.52 3.53
N ILE A 238 -12.10 3.73 3.88
CA ILE A 238 -11.70 4.78 4.83
C ILE A 238 -10.73 5.75 4.19
N LYS A 239 -10.74 6.97 4.70
CA LYS A 239 -9.75 7.99 4.41
C LYS A 239 -9.20 8.52 5.73
N VAL A 240 -7.88 8.67 5.81
CA VAL A 240 -7.22 9.29 6.96
C VAL A 240 -7.58 10.77 7.01
N ASN A 241 -8.10 11.24 8.14
CA ASN A 241 -8.26 12.66 8.43
C ASN A 241 -7.01 13.18 9.16
N ARG A 242 -6.55 12.42 10.16
CA ARG A 242 -5.37 12.80 10.95
C ARG A 242 -4.77 11.57 11.64
N VAL A 243 -3.44 11.49 11.64
CA VAL A 243 -2.68 10.60 12.51
C VAL A 243 -1.74 11.45 13.35
N ARG A 244 -1.90 11.40 14.67
CA ARG A 244 -1.02 12.05 15.64
C ARG A 244 -1.09 11.25 16.95
N HIS A 245 -0.03 10.49 17.20
CA HIS A 245 0.08 9.70 18.43
C HIS A 245 -0.34 10.51 19.69
N PRO A 246 -1.17 9.97 20.57
CA PRO A 246 -1.70 8.60 20.58
C PRO A 246 -3.06 8.44 19.87
N LEU A 247 -3.48 9.35 19.00
CA LEU A 247 -4.79 9.35 18.36
C LEU A 247 -4.67 9.32 16.82
N ALA A 248 -5.59 8.59 16.19
CA ALA A 248 -5.83 8.66 14.76
C ALA A 248 -7.32 8.85 14.48
N SER A 249 -7.66 9.61 13.43
CA SER A 249 -9.03 9.79 12.99
C SER A 249 -9.18 9.55 11.50
N PHE A 250 -10.31 8.98 11.12
CA PHE A 250 -10.63 8.53 9.78
C PHE A 250 -12.07 8.91 9.43
N GLN A 251 -12.32 9.13 8.16
CA GLN A 251 -13.67 9.14 7.59
C GLN A 251 -13.96 7.77 6.99
N GLY A 252 -15.17 7.25 7.15
CA GLY A 252 -15.56 5.92 6.66
C GLY A 252 -16.83 5.92 5.81
N GLU A 253 -16.86 5.04 4.80
CA GLU A 253 -18.04 4.81 3.97
C GLU A 253 -18.18 3.32 3.65
N ILE A 254 -19.42 2.84 3.63
CA ILE A 254 -19.77 1.50 3.15
C ILE A 254 -20.74 1.64 1.98
N THR A 255 -20.49 0.91 0.91
CA THR A 255 -21.40 0.77 -0.23
C THR A 255 -21.77 -0.70 -0.44
N VAL A 256 -22.94 -0.94 -0.99
CA VAL A 256 -23.40 -2.24 -1.48
C VAL A 256 -23.97 -2.02 -2.88
N GLU A 257 -23.46 -2.76 -3.88
CA GLU A 257 -23.84 -2.59 -5.29
C GLU A 257 -23.71 -1.12 -5.77
N GLY A 258 -22.66 -0.42 -5.32
CA GLY A 258 -22.42 0.99 -5.65
C GLY A 258 -23.29 2.00 -4.92
N GLN A 259 -24.27 1.56 -4.11
CA GLN A 259 -25.13 2.45 -3.34
C GLN A 259 -24.56 2.71 -1.94
N LYS A 260 -24.56 3.97 -1.50
CA LYS A 260 -24.16 4.35 -0.14
C LYS A 260 -25.08 3.73 0.90
N THR A 261 -24.49 2.88 1.72
CA THR A 261 -25.18 2.09 2.73
C THR A 261 -24.98 2.67 4.12
N ALA A 262 -23.75 2.95 4.50
CA ALA A 262 -23.42 3.60 5.76
C ALA A 262 -22.26 4.59 5.58
N THR A 263 -22.21 5.60 6.45
CA THR A 263 -21.12 6.57 6.52
C THR A 263 -20.82 6.90 7.97
N ALA A 264 -19.55 7.19 8.26
CA ALA A 264 -19.08 7.79 9.49
C ALA A 264 -18.25 9.02 9.14
N GLU A 265 -18.60 10.18 9.67
CA GLU A 265 -17.87 11.42 9.40
C GLU A 265 -16.51 11.41 10.11
N GLU A 266 -16.44 10.80 11.29
CA GLU A 266 -15.18 10.62 12.00
C GLU A 266 -15.21 9.33 12.84
N VAL A 267 -14.23 8.45 12.63
CA VAL A 267 -13.91 7.29 13.46
C VAL A 267 -12.58 7.58 14.14
N LYS A 268 -12.52 7.57 15.47
CA LYS A 268 -11.30 7.82 16.24
C LYS A 268 -10.80 6.57 16.93
N LEU A 269 -9.52 6.33 16.81
CA LEU A 269 -8.79 5.27 17.51
C LEU A 269 -7.67 5.86 18.35
N ALA A 270 -7.47 5.31 19.54
CA ALA A 270 -6.24 5.48 20.30
C ALA A 270 -5.30 4.32 19.94
N PHE A 271 -3.99 4.57 19.93
CA PHE A 271 -2.97 3.55 19.66
C PHE A 271 -1.64 3.93 20.33
N ASP A 272 -0.79 2.92 20.52
CA ASP A 272 0.58 3.11 20.95
C ASP A 272 1.54 2.28 20.10
N TYR A 273 2.83 2.54 20.22
CA TYR A 273 3.88 1.82 19.54
C TYR A 273 4.40 0.68 20.40
N TYR A 274 5.06 -0.30 19.79
CA TYR A 274 5.81 -1.28 20.56
C TYR A 274 6.84 -0.57 21.45
N PRO A 275 7.00 -1.00 22.72
CA PRO A 275 8.02 -0.42 23.58
C PRO A 275 9.41 -0.63 22.97
N VAL A 276 10.20 0.43 22.88
CA VAL A 276 11.61 0.34 22.49
C VAL A 276 12.35 -0.43 23.60
N ILE A 277 12.78 -1.63 23.30
CA ILE A 277 13.65 -2.38 24.20
C ILE A 277 15.07 -1.83 23.99
N ASP A 278 15.51 -0.92 24.86
CA ASP A 278 16.91 -0.49 24.93
C ASP A 278 17.79 -1.70 25.24
N GLY A 279 18.43 -2.28 24.23
CA GLY A 279 19.41 -3.35 24.46
C GLY A 279 19.60 -4.40 23.39
N GLU A 280 19.59 -4.07 22.10
CA GLU A 280 20.35 -4.88 21.13
C GLU A 280 21.62 -4.14 20.69
N LYS A 281 22.69 -4.27 21.52
CA LYS A 281 24.06 -4.15 21.00
C LYS A 281 24.23 -5.27 20.00
N THR A 282 24.36 -4.92 18.73
CA THR A 282 24.83 -5.80 17.67
C THR A 282 26.04 -6.58 18.16
N VAL A 283 25.87 -7.87 18.40
CA VAL A 283 26.99 -8.80 18.57
C VAL A 283 27.58 -9.00 17.19
N THR A 284 28.64 -8.27 16.89
CA THR A 284 29.52 -8.58 15.76
C THR A 284 30.06 -9.98 15.96
N GLU A 285 29.83 -10.86 14.98
CA GLU A 285 30.40 -12.20 14.91
C GLU A 285 31.92 -12.14 15.08
N SER A 286 32.39 -12.50 16.26
CA SER A 286 33.80 -12.85 16.47
C SER A 286 33.95 -14.34 16.13
N LYS A 287 34.79 -14.60 15.11
CA LYS A 287 35.25 -15.91 14.69
C LYS A 287 35.74 -16.72 15.90
N VAL A 288 35.08 -17.85 16.17
CA VAL A 288 35.62 -18.86 17.09
C VAL A 288 36.16 -20.01 16.25
N ALA A 289 37.47 -20.27 16.45
CA ALA A 289 38.17 -21.44 15.93
C ALA A 289 37.73 -22.70 16.69
N PRO A 290 37.83 -23.90 16.10
CA PRO A 290 37.37 -25.13 16.73
C PRO A 290 38.36 -25.68 17.74
N SER A 291 37.90 -26.02 18.94
CA SER A 291 38.66 -26.89 19.86
C SER A 291 37.80 -28.07 20.29
N ASN A 292 38.42 -29.27 20.20
CA ASN A 292 37.90 -30.58 20.55
C ASN A 292 37.59 -30.76 22.04
N GLY A 293 36.62 -31.61 22.34
CA GLY A 293 36.72 -32.52 23.48
C GLY A 293 35.58 -32.53 24.49
N ASN A 294 34.79 -33.61 24.43
CA ASN A 294 34.14 -34.39 25.50
C ASN A 294 33.66 -33.73 26.80
N GLY A 295 32.39 -33.97 27.14
CA GLY A 295 31.92 -33.96 28.53
C GLY A 295 30.43 -33.74 28.69
N ILE A 296 29.79 -34.77 29.15
CA ILE A 296 28.37 -34.95 29.50
C ILE A 296 28.01 -34.13 30.77
N HIS A 297 26.79 -33.64 30.85
CA HIS A 297 25.83 -33.49 31.95
C HIS A 297 25.23 -32.10 32.18
N GLY A 298 23.92 -32.14 32.33
CA GLY A 298 23.16 -31.21 33.18
C GLY A 298 22.32 -30.15 32.48
N VAL A 299 21.14 -30.52 31.96
CA VAL A 299 20.05 -29.59 31.66
C VAL A 299 19.47 -29.09 32.98
N LYS A 300 19.59 -27.79 33.25
CA LYS A 300 18.77 -27.09 34.23
C LYS A 300 17.70 -26.31 33.47
N GLU A 301 16.45 -26.72 33.68
CA GLU A 301 15.27 -25.90 33.34
C GLU A 301 15.28 -24.65 34.24
N GLU A 302 15.43 -23.49 33.66
CA GLU A 302 15.08 -22.22 34.30
C GLU A 302 13.65 -21.83 33.91
N LEU A 303 12.78 -21.85 34.92
CA LEU A 303 11.40 -21.37 34.88
C LEU A 303 11.37 -19.88 34.53
N PHE A 304 10.69 -19.57 33.42
CA PHE A 304 10.29 -18.19 33.12
C PHE A 304 9.12 -17.81 34.01
N GLU A 305 9.33 -16.91 34.98
CA GLU A 305 8.25 -16.22 35.67
C GLU A 305 7.60 -15.20 34.71
N GLU A 306 6.36 -15.48 34.29
CA GLU A 306 5.48 -14.50 33.65
C GLU A 306 5.20 -13.34 34.65
N LYS A 307 5.84 -12.22 34.44
CA LYS A 307 5.43 -10.96 35.07
C LYS A 307 4.17 -10.44 34.40
N ASN A 308 3.06 -10.75 35.04
CA ASN A 308 1.70 -10.29 34.73
C ASN A 308 1.59 -8.76 34.97
N THR A 309 1.96 -7.94 33.98
CA THR A 309 1.71 -6.49 34.02
C THR A 309 0.31 -6.22 33.47
N LYS A 310 -0.65 -6.03 34.37
CA LYS A 310 -1.99 -5.55 34.04
C LYS A 310 -1.90 -4.20 33.33
N PRO A 311 -2.66 -3.94 32.23
CA PRO A 311 -2.71 -2.65 31.59
C PRO A 311 -3.23 -1.58 32.58
N ARG A 312 -2.50 -0.49 32.70
CA ARG A 312 -2.98 0.69 33.43
C ARG A 312 -4.02 1.40 32.58
N PHE A 313 -5.29 1.28 32.96
CA PHE A 313 -6.32 2.14 32.43
C PHE A 313 -6.04 3.59 32.89
N VAL A 314 -5.74 4.46 31.97
CA VAL A 314 -5.72 5.90 32.19
C VAL A 314 -7.17 6.37 32.14
N ASN A 315 -7.75 6.66 33.28
CA ASN A 315 -9.06 7.30 33.36
C ASN A 315 -8.95 8.74 32.84
N TYR A 316 -9.48 8.98 31.66
CA TYR A 316 -9.77 10.32 31.17
C TYR A 316 -11.14 10.75 31.71
N SER A 317 -11.22 11.08 32.99
CA SER A 317 -12.32 11.85 33.54
C SER A 317 -11.77 13.22 34.00
N GLU A 318 -12.44 14.25 33.49
CA GLU A 318 -12.47 15.64 33.99
C GLU A 318 -11.29 16.55 33.62
N LYS A 319 -11.54 17.37 32.58
CA LYS A 319 -11.43 18.83 32.71
C LYS A 319 -12.39 19.48 31.71
N GLU A 320 -13.31 20.24 32.34
CA GLU A 320 -14.24 21.15 31.65
C GLU A 320 -13.54 22.16 30.74
#